data_b3b0ac68035e37418557b3271a5593c5
#
_entry.id   b3b0ac68035e37418557b3271a5593c5
#
_cell.length_a   1.000
_cell.length_b   1.000
_cell.length_c   1.000
_cell.angle_alpha   90.00
_cell.angle_beta   90.00
_cell.angle_gamma   90.00
#
_symmetry.space_group_name_H-M   'P 1'
#
loop_
_entity.id
_entity.type
_entity.pdbx_description
1 polymer ?
#
loop_
_entity_poly.entity_id
_entity_poly.type
_entity_poly.pdbx_seq_one_letter_code
_entity_poly.pdbx_strand_id
1 'polypeptide(L)'
;VSHLYLVMDFLPGGDFMSLLMKKDILNEEESRFYVAEMILCIEAVHELGCIHRDLKPDNLLIGKDGHLQLSDFGLSKMAENKLFPLSSSNQSNNSTENNYSQLSPRQKELTKTNHNELHSKYQAQRKNRLWAYSTVGTPDYIAPEVFGNKGYGQEVDWWSVGVILFEMMVGYPPFFADTPSDTCQKIIKWEKYFNIPLDAKLSTNATSLIKAMVAPAEKRLGLNGAEESKKHPFFKNFDWKAVKNLKPPFIPEIKNDWDTKYFDKFEETDPFYPRENRVSKH
;
A
#
# COMPACT_ATOMS: atom_id res chain seq x y z
N VAL A 1 -2.33 32.67 -18.01
CA VAL A 1 -2.74 32.00 -16.76
C VAL A 1 -1.48 31.59 -16.04
N SER A 2 -1.22 32.17 -14.86
CA SER A 2 0.05 31.97 -14.13
C SER A 2 -0.04 30.86 -13.08
N HIS A 3 -1.24 30.39 -12.73
CA HIS A 3 -1.44 29.41 -11.68
C HIS A 3 -2.57 28.44 -12.05
N LEU A 4 -2.41 27.18 -11.64
CA LEU A 4 -3.44 26.16 -11.65
C LEU A 4 -3.95 25.96 -10.21
N TYR A 5 -5.27 25.96 -10.04
CA TYR A 5 -5.92 25.75 -8.73
C TYR A 5 -6.66 24.41 -8.76
N LEU A 6 -6.40 23.57 -7.77
CA LEU A 6 -7.12 22.34 -7.53
C LEU A 6 -7.91 22.50 -6.22
N VAL A 7 -9.24 22.38 -6.29
CA VAL A 7 -10.12 22.44 -5.13
C VAL A 7 -10.54 21.02 -4.77
N MET A 8 -10.25 20.61 -3.55
CA MET A 8 -10.48 19.25 -3.06
C MET A 8 -11.15 19.29 -1.68
N ASP A 9 -11.83 18.19 -1.32
CA ASP A 9 -12.34 18.02 0.04
C ASP A 9 -11.19 17.96 1.04
N PHE A 10 -11.37 18.58 2.20
CA PHE A 10 -10.41 18.51 3.30
C PHE A 10 -10.80 17.39 4.26
N LEU A 11 -9.89 16.44 4.50
CA LEU A 11 -10.10 15.30 5.36
C LEU A 11 -9.25 15.44 6.64
N PRO A 12 -9.81 15.93 7.75
CA PRO A 12 -9.04 16.40 8.90
C PRO A 12 -8.36 15.30 9.72
N GLY A 13 -8.64 14.03 9.45
CA GLY A 13 -8.00 12.89 10.14
C GLY A 13 -6.57 12.60 9.69
N GLY A 14 -6.07 13.28 8.65
CA GLY A 14 -4.74 13.04 8.08
C GLY A 14 -4.68 11.78 7.23
N ASP A 15 -3.48 11.31 6.93
CA ASP A 15 -3.24 10.11 6.15
C ASP A 15 -3.12 8.85 7.02
N PHE A 16 -3.38 7.69 6.41
CA PHE A 16 -3.36 6.41 7.11
C PHE A 16 -1.94 6.01 7.52
N MET A 17 -0.90 6.46 6.79
CA MET A 17 0.49 6.25 7.20
C MET A 17 0.78 6.89 8.55
N SER A 18 0.30 8.12 8.77
CA SER A 18 0.42 8.83 10.06
C SER A 18 -0.28 8.06 11.19
N LEU A 19 -1.44 7.43 10.92
CA LEU A 19 -2.10 6.56 11.89
C LEU A 19 -1.26 5.30 12.19
N LEU A 20 -0.72 4.63 11.17
CA LEU A 20 0.16 3.47 11.34
C LEU A 20 1.44 3.84 12.11
N MET A 21 2.01 5.01 11.86
CA MET A 21 3.17 5.50 12.64
C MET A 21 2.86 5.69 14.12
N LYS A 22 1.65 6.14 14.44
CA LYS A 22 1.20 6.37 15.81
C LYS A 22 0.81 5.09 16.54
N LYS A 23 0.12 4.18 15.83
CA LYS A 23 -0.42 2.92 16.38
C LYS A 23 0.61 1.80 16.37
N ASP A 24 1.57 1.86 15.46
CA ASP A 24 2.58 0.87 15.15
C ASP A 24 1.99 -0.39 14.50
N ILE A 25 1.40 -1.28 15.26
CA ILE A 25 0.74 -2.50 14.79
C ILE A 25 -0.74 -2.42 15.13
N LEU A 26 -1.59 -2.72 14.16
CA LEU A 26 -3.02 -2.86 14.34
C LEU A 26 -3.38 -4.30 14.69
N ASN A 27 -4.35 -4.48 15.57
CA ASN A 27 -4.91 -5.81 15.81
C ASN A 27 -5.75 -6.29 14.60
N GLU A 28 -6.15 -7.56 14.62
CA GLU A 28 -6.84 -8.18 13.48
C GLU A 28 -8.21 -7.57 13.20
N GLU A 29 -8.94 -7.09 14.23
CA GLU A 29 -10.24 -6.44 14.04
C GLU A 29 -10.09 -5.05 13.42
N GLU A 30 -9.15 -4.25 13.92
CA GLU A 30 -8.80 -2.95 13.33
C GLU A 30 -8.35 -3.12 11.88
N SER A 31 -7.49 -4.11 11.60
CA SER A 31 -6.99 -4.40 10.25
C SER A 31 -8.10 -4.88 9.32
N ARG A 32 -9.04 -5.70 9.83
CA ARG A 32 -10.22 -6.16 9.08
C ARG A 32 -11.11 -5.00 8.65
N PHE A 33 -11.32 -4.04 9.54
CA PHE A 33 -12.11 -2.85 9.23
C PHE A 33 -11.46 -2.05 8.09
N TYR A 34 -10.19 -1.68 8.25
CA TYR A 34 -9.51 -0.83 7.27
C TYR A 34 -9.27 -1.53 5.93
N VAL A 35 -8.91 -2.82 5.93
CA VAL A 35 -8.76 -3.53 4.65
C VAL A 35 -10.12 -3.71 3.94
N ALA A 36 -11.22 -3.84 4.67
CA ALA A 36 -12.54 -3.86 4.06
C ALA A 36 -12.86 -2.51 3.37
N GLU A 37 -12.55 -1.39 4.00
CA GLU A 37 -12.72 -0.08 3.37
C GLU A 37 -11.80 0.11 2.15
N MET A 38 -10.54 -0.36 2.22
CA MET A 38 -9.63 -0.35 1.05
C MET A 38 -10.20 -1.17 -0.10
N ILE A 39 -10.76 -2.36 0.17
CA ILE A 39 -11.40 -3.20 -0.85
C ILE A 39 -12.55 -2.45 -1.51
N LEU A 40 -13.40 -1.75 -0.74
CA LEU A 40 -14.50 -0.96 -1.29
C LEU A 40 -14.01 0.25 -2.11
N CYS A 41 -12.95 0.92 -1.66
CA CYS A 41 -12.34 2.02 -2.41
C CYS A 41 -11.81 1.54 -3.78
N ILE A 42 -11.06 0.43 -3.79
CA ILE A 42 -10.50 -0.13 -5.03
C ILE A 42 -11.59 -0.70 -5.93
N GLU A 43 -12.62 -1.34 -5.37
CA GLU A 43 -13.80 -1.78 -6.14
C GLU A 43 -14.42 -0.61 -6.90
N ALA A 44 -14.69 0.50 -6.22
CA ALA A 44 -15.29 1.69 -6.87
C ALA A 44 -14.39 2.26 -7.98
N VAL A 45 -13.07 2.27 -7.81
CA VAL A 45 -12.12 2.71 -8.85
C VAL A 45 -12.14 1.76 -10.05
N HIS A 46 -12.16 0.45 -9.80
CA HIS A 46 -12.16 -0.57 -10.84
C HIS A 46 -13.49 -0.63 -11.61
N GLU A 47 -14.63 -0.37 -10.94
CA GLU A 47 -15.94 -0.25 -11.59
C GLU A 47 -16.00 0.94 -12.57
N LEU A 48 -15.24 2.00 -12.29
CA LEU A 48 -15.08 3.13 -13.22
C LEU A 48 -14.11 2.83 -14.39
N GLY A 49 -13.59 1.59 -14.47
CA GLY A 49 -12.62 1.20 -15.47
C GLY A 49 -11.23 1.78 -15.26
N CYS A 50 -10.90 2.23 -14.06
CA CYS A 50 -9.60 2.79 -13.72
C CYS A 50 -8.73 1.78 -12.96
N ILE A 51 -7.42 1.98 -13.02
CA ILE A 51 -6.40 1.34 -12.17
C ILE A 51 -5.76 2.47 -11.38
N HIS A 52 -5.68 2.36 -10.05
CA HIS A 52 -5.12 3.40 -9.21
C HIS A 52 -3.58 3.49 -9.34
N ARG A 53 -2.88 2.36 -9.26
CA ARG A 53 -1.44 2.16 -9.47
C ARG A 53 -0.50 2.75 -8.40
N ASP A 54 -0.98 3.58 -7.52
CA ASP A 54 -0.20 4.19 -6.42
C ASP A 54 -0.93 4.04 -5.07
N LEU A 55 -1.54 2.88 -4.84
CA LEU A 55 -2.17 2.60 -3.56
C LEU A 55 -1.09 2.38 -2.50
N LYS A 56 -1.11 3.23 -1.49
CA LYS A 56 -0.22 3.22 -0.32
C LYS A 56 -0.93 3.90 0.85
N PRO A 57 -0.47 3.71 2.10
CA PRO A 57 -1.10 4.33 3.27
C PRO A 57 -1.12 5.86 3.21
N ASP A 58 -0.14 6.50 2.54
CA ASP A 58 -0.08 7.95 2.36
C ASP A 58 -1.25 8.49 1.51
N ASN A 59 -1.79 7.68 0.59
CA ASN A 59 -2.89 8.04 -0.31
C ASN A 59 -4.28 7.62 0.22
N LEU A 60 -4.33 7.05 1.42
CA LEU A 60 -5.55 6.74 2.14
C LEU A 60 -5.75 7.80 3.23
N LEU A 61 -6.75 8.66 3.05
CA LEU A 61 -7.03 9.75 3.97
C LEU A 61 -8.17 9.37 4.92
N ILE A 62 -8.12 9.90 6.15
CA ILE A 62 -9.09 9.62 7.20
C ILE A 62 -10.05 10.79 7.31
N GLY A 63 -11.34 10.52 7.13
CA GLY A 63 -12.41 11.48 7.31
C GLY A 63 -12.60 11.86 8.78
N LYS A 64 -13.38 12.92 9.03
CA LYS A 64 -13.74 13.35 10.40
C LYS A 64 -14.49 12.26 11.19
N ASP A 65 -15.14 11.36 10.50
CA ASP A 65 -15.87 10.22 11.03
C ASP A 65 -14.98 8.99 11.27
N GLY A 66 -13.72 9.01 10.80
CA GLY A 66 -12.74 7.93 10.94
C GLY A 66 -12.72 6.94 9.77
N HIS A 67 -13.58 7.13 8.77
CA HIS A 67 -13.62 6.29 7.56
C HIS A 67 -12.53 6.69 6.57
N LEU A 68 -12.04 5.71 5.77
CA LEU A 68 -11.02 5.93 4.75
C LEU A 68 -11.62 6.50 3.46
N GLN A 69 -10.86 7.39 2.85
CA GLN A 69 -11.09 7.87 1.48
C GLN A 69 -9.79 7.78 0.69
N LEU A 70 -9.90 7.28 -0.54
CA LEU A 70 -8.76 7.15 -1.44
C LEU A 70 -8.51 8.47 -2.16
N SER A 71 -7.25 8.88 -2.22
CA SER A 71 -6.80 10.13 -2.84
C SER A 71 -5.68 9.86 -3.85
N ASP A 72 -5.24 10.92 -4.53
CA ASP A 72 -4.11 10.95 -5.46
C ASP A 72 -4.24 10.00 -6.65
N PHE A 73 -5.07 10.41 -7.61
CA PHE A 73 -5.22 9.73 -8.90
C PHE A 73 -4.20 10.17 -9.96
N GLY A 74 -3.13 10.85 -9.56
CA GLY A 74 -2.09 11.39 -10.46
C GLY A 74 -1.38 10.32 -11.31
N LEU A 75 -1.30 9.10 -10.80
CA LEU A 75 -0.73 7.95 -11.51
C LEU A 75 -1.79 7.00 -12.06
N SER A 76 -3.08 7.28 -11.87
CA SER A 76 -4.16 6.39 -12.33
C SER A 76 -4.21 6.28 -13.86
N LYS A 77 -4.68 5.14 -14.36
CA LYS A 77 -4.84 4.88 -15.79
C LYS A 77 -6.20 4.23 -16.05
N MET A 78 -6.89 4.69 -17.10
CA MET A 78 -8.05 3.95 -17.62
C MET A 78 -7.60 2.58 -18.11
N ALA A 79 -8.26 1.53 -17.63
CA ALA A 79 -8.07 0.19 -18.19
C ALA A 79 -8.54 0.22 -19.63
N GLU A 80 -7.62 0.01 -20.57
CA GLU A 80 -8.02 -0.19 -21.96
C GLU A 80 -8.89 -1.44 -22.01
N ASN A 81 -10.12 -1.34 -22.57
CA ASN A 81 -11.03 -2.45 -22.81
C ASN A 81 -10.41 -3.43 -23.83
N LYS A 82 -9.34 -4.09 -23.45
CA LYS A 82 -8.89 -5.31 -24.12
C LYS A 82 -9.59 -6.46 -23.41
N LEU A 83 -10.70 -6.89 -23.97
CA LEU A 83 -11.14 -8.27 -23.85
C LEU A 83 -9.94 -9.15 -24.21
N PHE A 84 -9.21 -9.60 -23.18
CA PHE A 84 -8.18 -10.62 -23.40
C PHE A 84 -8.91 -11.91 -23.75
N PRO A 85 -8.74 -12.44 -24.98
CA PRO A 85 -9.15 -13.80 -25.24
C PRO A 85 -8.27 -14.69 -24.37
N LEU A 86 -8.90 -15.47 -23.51
CA LEU A 86 -8.28 -16.64 -22.92
C LEU A 86 -7.83 -17.58 -24.06
N SER A 87 -6.61 -17.40 -24.55
CA SER A 87 -5.94 -18.41 -25.34
C SER A 87 -5.27 -19.38 -24.40
N SER A 88 -5.96 -20.51 -24.25
CA SER A 88 -5.42 -21.76 -23.74
C SER A 88 -4.11 -22.16 -24.41
N SER A 89 -3.31 -22.85 -23.61
CA SER A 89 -2.18 -23.73 -23.93
C SER A 89 -0.78 -23.10 -23.94
N ASN A 90 0.05 -23.38 -23.00
CA ASN A 90 0.90 -24.56 -22.95
C ASN A 90 1.57 -24.70 -21.59
N GLN A 91 1.41 -25.89 -21.05
CA GLN A 91 2.16 -26.39 -19.92
C GLN A 91 3.65 -26.41 -20.25
N SER A 92 4.45 -25.76 -19.43
CA SER A 92 5.81 -26.19 -19.19
C SER A 92 6.03 -26.20 -17.67
N ASN A 93 5.91 -27.40 -17.12
CA ASN A 93 6.35 -27.75 -15.80
C ASN A 93 7.86 -27.46 -15.70
N ASN A 94 8.22 -26.44 -14.96
CA ASN A 94 9.55 -26.37 -14.36
C ASN A 94 9.37 -26.14 -12.86
N SER A 95 9.37 -27.25 -12.14
CA SER A 95 9.63 -27.31 -10.71
C SER A 95 11.02 -26.73 -10.45
N THR A 96 11.07 -25.48 -10.02
CA THR A 96 12.29 -24.85 -9.51
C THR A 96 12.45 -25.29 -8.05
N GLU A 97 13.26 -26.33 -7.84
CA GLU A 97 13.79 -26.69 -6.53
C GLU A 97 14.50 -25.47 -5.92
N ASN A 98 14.20 -25.23 -4.64
CA ASN A 98 14.78 -24.18 -3.82
C ASN A 98 16.30 -24.32 -3.70
N ASN A 99 17.04 -23.68 -4.58
CA ASN A 99 18.51 -23.61 -4.49
C ASN A 99 18.95 -22.49 -3.54
N TYR A 100 18.79 -22.70 -2.24
CA TYR A 100 19.35 -21.83 -1.18
C TYR A 100 20.90 -21.71 -1.25
N SER A 101 21.57 -22.66 -1.91
CA SER A 101 23.02 -22.73 -1.99
C SER A 101 23.68 -21.74 -2.98
N GLN A 102 22.91 -21.08 -3.84
CA GLN A 102 23.44 -20.18 -4.89
C GLN A 102 23.31 -18.69 -4.59
N LEU A 103 22.95 -18.33 -3.36
CA LEU A 103 22.82 -16.92 -2.97
C LEU A 103 24.18 -16.28 -2.72
N SER A 104 24.41 -15.08 -3.25
CA SER A 104 25.56 -14.25 -2.87
C SER A 104 25.52 -13.92 -1.35
N PRO A 105 26.66 -13.59 -0.70
CA PRO A 105 26.70 -13.25 0.71
C PRO A 105 25.67 -12.15 1.09
N ARG A 106 25.52 -11.11 0.27
CA ARG A 106 24.55 -10.03 0.45
C ARG A 106 23.08 -10.51 0.34
N GLN A 107 22.80 -11.48 -0.56
CA GLN A 107 21.48 -12.07 -0.70
C GLN A 107 21.13 -13.01 0.47
N LYS A 108 22.13 -13.68 1.06
CA LYS A 108 21.95 -14.49 2.28
C LYS A 108 21.70 -13.62 3.51
N GLU A 109 22.30 -12.45 3.55
CA GLU A 109 22.08 -11.45 4.63
C GLU A 109 20.66 -10.88 4.58
N LEU A 110 20.15 -10.55 3.39
CA LEU A 110 18.78 -10.06 3.18
C LEU A 110 17.69 -11.07 3.61
N THR A 111 18.00 -12.37 3.66
CA THR A 111 17.04 -13.42 4.09
C THR A 111 17.12 -13.74 5.58
N LYS A 112 18.17 -13.29 6.29
CA LYS A 112 18.43 -13.62 7.70
C LYS A 112 18.02 -12.50 8.68
N THR A 113 17.59 -11.36 8.18
CA THR A 113 17.25 -10.21 9.05
C THR A 113 16.08 -10.57 9.95
N ASN A 114 16.27 -10.39 11.26
CA ASN A 114 15.28 -10.69 12.28
C ASN A 114 14.10 -9.70 12.18
N HIS A 115 12.87 -10.18 12.42
CA HIS A 115 11.64 -9.37 12.46
C HIS A 115 11.79 -8.10 13.30
N ASN A 116 12.28 -8.22 14.53
CA ASN A 116 12.48 -7.07 15.43
C ASN A 116 13.48 -6.04 14.89
N GLU A 117 14.51 -6.48 14.18
CA GLU A 117 15.49 -5.60 13.56
C GLU A 117 14.88 -4.86 12.36
N LEU A 118 14.16 -5.56 11.49
CA LEU A 118 13.44 -4.95 10.35
C LEU A 118 12.41 -3.94 10.84
N HIS A 119 11.63 -4.29 11.84
CA HIS A 119 10.65 -3.42 12.44
C HIS A 119 11.30 -2.14 13.00
N SER A 120 12.37 -2.26 13.80
CA SER A 120 13.10 -1.13 14.37
C SER A 120 13.69 -0.22 13.28
N LYS A 121 14.30 -0.81 12.24
CA LYS A 121 14.84 -0.06 11.10
C LYS A 121 13.74 0.70 10.35
N TYR A 122 12.62 0.04 10.08
CA TYR A 122 11.50 0.65 9.39
C TYR A 122 10.93 1.82 10.18
N GLN A 123 10.73 1.67 11.50
CA GLN A 123 10.27 2.73 12.39
C GLN A 123 11.23 3.94 12.40
N ALA A 124 12.54 3.68 12.44
CA ALA A 124 13.54 4.74 12.37
C ALA A 124 13.50 5.48 11.02
N GLN A 125 13.36 4.74 9.91
CA GLN A 125 13.27 5.33 8.58
C GLN A 125 11.99 6.15 8.39
N ARG A 126 10.85 5.68 8.91
CA ARG A 126 9.57 6.41 8.89
C ARG A 126 9.68 7.76 9.61
N LYS A 127 10.27 7.78 10.79
CA LYS A 127 10.50 9.04 11.54
C LYS A 127 11.36 10.02 10.75
N ASN A 128 12.35 9.52 10.00
CA ASN A 128 13.20 10.36 9.16
C ASN A 128 12.49 10.85 7.89
N ARG A 129 11.46 10.15 7.39
CA ARG A 129 10.64 10.60 6.23
C ARG A 129 9.92 11.92 6.50
N LEU A 130 9.54 12.20 7.74
CA LEU A 130 8.98 13.50 8.14
C LEU A 130 9.95 14.67 7.87
N TRP A 131 11.25 14.40 7.77
CA TRP A 131 12.31 15.40 7.54
C TRP A 131 12.89 15.37 6.12
N ALA A 132 12.72 14.29 5.39
CA ALA A 132 13.27 14.12 4.06
C ALA A 132 12.16 14.24 3.01
N TYR A 133 12.03 15.39 2.39
CA TYR A 133 11.25 15.59 1.16
C TYR A 133 11.91 14.80 0.01
N SER A 134 11.91 13.47 0.06
CA SER A 134 12.42 12.69 -1.06
C SER A 134 11.31 12.57 -2.10
N THR A 135 11.53 13.21 -3.23
CA THR A 135 10.68 13.24 -4.43
C THR A 135 10.53 11.85 -5.09
N VAL A 136 11.22 10.82 -4.59
CA VAL A 136 11.17 9.45 -5.12
C VAL A 136 10.37 8.60 -4.15
N GLY A 137 9.13 8.26 -4.53
CA GLY A 137 8.24 7.40 -3.77
C GLY A 137 8.90 6.06 -3.41
N THR A 138 8.52 5.52 -2.26
CA THR A 138 8.99 4.23 -1.78
C THR A 138 8.32 3.12 -2.59
N PRO A 139 9.09 2.18 -3.18
CA PRO A 139 8.55 1.12 -4.04
C PRO A 139 7.82 0.01 -3.28
N ASP A 140 7.73 0.07 -1.95
CA ASP A 140 7.28 -1.01 -1.08
C ASP A 140 5.94 -1.64 -1.48
N TYR A 141 5.04 -0.86 -2.08
CA TYR A 141 3.68 -1.27 -2.42
C TYR A 141 3.49 -1.65 -3.90
N ILE A 142 4.54 -1.51 -4.72
CA ILE A 142 4.48 -1.73 -6.17
C ILE A 142 4.47 -3.24 -6.45
N ALA A 143 3.54 -3.69 -7.31
CA ALA A 143 3.47 -5.08 -7.72
C ALA A 143 4.64 -5.49 -8.65
N PRO A 144 5.14 -6.73 -8.57
CA PRO A 144 6.31 -7.18 -9.32
C PRO A 144 6.15 -7.09 -10.85
N GLU A 145 4.93 -7.28 -11.37
CA GLU A 145 4.65 -7.19 -12.81
C GLU A 145 4.81 -5.77 -13.37
N VAL A 146 4.74 -4.73 -12.52
CA VAL A 146 4.97 -3.33 -12.92
C VAL A 146 6.41 -3.11 -13.40
N PHE A 147 7.36 -3.88 -12.87
CA PHE A 147 8.76 -3.83 -13.29
C PHE A 147 9.04 -4.61 -14.60
N GLY A 148 8.04 -5.34 -15.10
CA GLY A 148 8.14 -6.12 -16.33
C GLY A 148 7.71 -5.34 -17.57
N ASN A 149 7.96 -5.94 -18.75
CA ASN A 149 7.62 -5.33 -20.04
C ASN A 149 6.29 -5.86 -20.65
N LYS A 150 5.55 -6.70 -19.90
CA LYS A 150 4.34 -7.39 -20.45
C LYS A 150 3.05 -6.60 -20.31
N GLY A 151 3.09 -5.43 -19.68
CA GLY A 151 1.89 -4.72 -19.27
C GLY A 151 1.25 -5.35 -18.02
N TYR A 152 0.34 -4.62 -17.39
CA TYR A 152 -0.38 -5.02 -16.17
C TYR A 152 -1.77 -4.37 -16.17
N GLY A 153 -2.68 -4.91 -15.39
CA GLY A 153 -4.06 -4.47 -15.25
C GLY A 153 -4.42 -4.08 -13.81
N GLN A 154 -5.70 -4.23 -13.48
CA GLN A 154 -6.26 -3.89 -12.15
C GLN A 154 -5.70 -4.74 -11.00
N GLU A 155 -5.13 -5.89 -11.31
CA GLU A 155 -4.55 -6.81 -10.33
C GLU A 155 -3.43 -6.20 -9.49
N VAL A 156 -2.74 -5.16 -9.99
CA VAL A 156 -1.66 -4.47 -9.26
C VAL A 156 -2.16 -3.79 -7.98
N ASP A 157 -3.39 -3.27 -7.98
CA ASP A 157 -3.97 -2.61 -6.81
C ASP A 157 -4.26 -3.63 -5.69
N TRP A 158 -4.66 -4.85 -6.03
CA TRP A 158 -4.87 -5.92 -5.04
C TRP A 158 -3.57 -6.38 -4.37
N TRP A 159 -2.45 -6.37 -5.09
CA TRP A 159 -1.14 -6.57 -4.49
C TRP A 159 -0.86 -5.51 -3.42
N SER A 160 -1.08 -4.24 -3.74
CA SER A 160 -0.87 -3.13 -2.81
C SER A 160 -1.74 -3.26 -1.56
N VAL A 161 -3.02 -3.66 -1.70
CA VAL A 161 -3.90 -3.98 -0.55
C VAL A 161 -3.29 -5.06 0.34
N GLY A 162 -2.77 -6.14 -0.26
CA GLY A 162 -2.13 -7.23 0.48
C GLY A 162 -0.87 -6.80 1.23
N VAL A 163 -0.06 -5.93 0.62
CA VAL A 163 1.14 -5.36 1.24
C VAL A 163 0.78 -4.44 2.41
N ILE A 164 -0.24 -3.59 2.25
CA ILE A 164 -0.72 -2.70 3.33
C ILE A 164 -1.30 -3.54 4.48
N LEU A 165 -2.07 -4.59 4.18
CA LEU A 165 -2.58 -5.50 5.21
C LEU A 165 -1.45 -6.18 5.99
N PHE A 166 -0.40 -6.64 5.30
CA PHE A 166 0.80 -7.15 5.97
C PHE A 166 1.41 -6.10 6.88
N GLU A 167 1.62 -4.87 6.38
CA GLU A 167 2.22 -3.77 7.14
C GLU A 167 1.39 -3.42 8.39
N MET A 168 0.07 -3.33 8.28
CA MET A 168 -0.82 -3.08 9.42
C MET A 168 -0.62 -4.07 10.56
N MET A 169 -0.40 -5.35 10.23
CA MET A 169 -0.38 -6.44 11.21
C MET A 169 1.02 -6.87 11.64
N VAL A 170 2.06 -6.49 10.88
CA VAL A 170 3.47 -6.87 11.13
C VAL A 170 4.32 -5.66 11.52
N GLY A 171 3.90 -4.44 11.15
CA GLY A 171 4.56 -3.19 11.49
C GLY A 171 5.56 -2.68 10.45
N TYR A 172 5.77 -3.41 9.34
CA TYR A 172 6.59 -2.99 8.20
C TYR A 172 6.17 -3.73 6.91
N PRO A 173 6.44 -3.18 5.71
CA PRO A 173 6.12 -3.84 4.45
C PRO A 173 6.95 -5.11 4.22
N PRO A 174 6.42 -6.16 3.55
CA PRO A 174 7.07 -7.47 3.44
C PRO A 174 8.40 -7.46 2.70
N PHE A 175 8.64 -6.44 1.87
CA PHE A 175 9.85 -6.33 1.03
C PHE A 175 10.78 -5.20 1.45
N PHE A 176 10.51 -4.59 2.60
CA PHE A 176 11.32 -3.50 3.13
C PHE A 176 12.82 -3.81 3.11
N ALA A 177 13.62 -2.83 2.67
CA ALA A 177 15.08 -2.86 2.70
C ALA A 177 15.63 -1.45 2.93
N ASP A 178 16.93 -1.37 3.27
CA ASP A 178 17.58 -0.11 3.61
C ASP A 178 17.67 0.86 2.41
N THR A 179 17.61 0.34 1.18
CA THR A 179 17.61 1.16 -0.04
C THR A 179 16.41 0.84 -0.95
N PRO A 180 15.87 1.83 -1.68
CA PRO A 180 14.81 1.58 -2.67
C PRO A 180 15.19 0.55 -3.73
N SER A 181 16.46 0.50 -4.14
CA SER A 181 16.96 -0.48 -5.10
C SER A 181 16.89 -1.91 -4.56
N ASP A 182 17.25 -2.12 -3.30
CA ASP A 182 17.17 -3.44 -2.65
C ASP A 182 15.71 -3.85 -2.44
N THR A 183 14.81 -2.91 -2.11
CA THR A 183 13.35 -3.15 -2.05
C THR A 183 12.82 -3.59 -3.41
N CYS A 184 13.15 -2.89 -4.50
CA CYS A 184 12.77 -3.32 -5.86
C CYS A 184 13.27 -4.72 -6.20
N GLN A 185 14.52 -5.05 -5.83
CA GLN A 185 15.07 -6.39 -6.07
C GLN A 185 14.32 -7.48 -5.29
N LYS A 186 13.92 -7.19 -4.04
CA LYS A 186 13.10 -8.11 -3.24
C LYS A 186 11.73 -8.31 -3.87
N ILE A 187 11.08 -7.23 -4.34
CA ILE A 187 9.77 -7.30 -5.00
C ILE A 187 9.86 -8.12 -6.29
N ILE A 188 10.82 -7.86 -7.16
CA ILE A 188 11.00 -8.62 -8.43
C ILE A 188 11.21 -10.12 -8.16
N LYS A 189 11.82 -10.46 -7.04
CA LYS A 189 12.08 -11.85 -6.61
C LYS A 189 11.20 -12.22 -5.40
N TRP A 190 9.98 -11.73 -5.35
CA TRP A 190 9.12 -11.75 -4.17
C TRP A 190 8.91 -13.17 -3.60
N GLU A 191 8.74 -14.18 -4.42
CA GLU A 191 8.57 -15.58 -3.98
C GLU A 191 9.68 -16.06 -3.06
N LYS A 192 10.89 -15.51 -3.22
CA LYS A 192 12.06 -15.86 -2.44
C LYS A 192 12.17 -15.09 -1.13
N TYR A 193 11.62 -13.87 -1.09
CA TYR A 193 11.78 -12.95 0.04
C TYR A 193 10.50 -12.80 0.86
N PHE A 194 9.35 -13.18 0.31
CA PHE A 194 8.08 -13.09 1.01
C PHE A 194 8.03 -14.10 2.16
N ASN A 195 7.96 -13.59 3.37
CA ASN A 195 7.82 -14.38 4.58
C ASN A 195 6.98 -13.65 5.60
N ILE A 196 6.03 -14.35 6.22
CA ILE A 196 5.25 -13.84 7.35
C ILE A 196 5.94 -14.32 8.63
N PRO A 197 6.44 -13.40 9.49
CA PRO A 197 7.14 -13.77 10.71
C PRO A 197 6.22 -14.55 11.65
N LEU A 198 6.71 -15.64 12.24
CA LEU A 198 5.92 -16.47 13.16
C LEU A 198 5.58 -15.74 14.46
N ASP A 199 6.44 -14.84 14.88
CA ASP A 199 6.26 -14.01 16.08
C ASP A 199 5.24 -12.87 15.90
N ALA A 200 4.84 -12.55 14.67
CA ALA A 200 3.70 -11.66 14.41
C ALA A 200 2.35 -12.26 14.85
N LYS A 201 2.30 -13.59 15.09
CA LYS A 201 1.12 -14.32 15.62
C LYS A 201 -0.19 -14.06 14.87
N LEU A 202 -0.12 -13.94 13.55
CA LEU A 202 -1.30 -13.74 12.71
C LEU A 202 -2.20 -14.98 12.74
N SER A 203 -3.53 -14.77 12.65
CA SER A 203 -4.46 -15.88 12.46
C SER A 203 -4.25 -16.59 11.12
N THR A 204 -4.73 -17.82 11.02
CA THR A 204 -4.71 -18.58 9.76
C THR A 204 -5.44 -17.82 8.65
N ASN A 205 -6.55 -17.15 8.97
CA ASN A 205 -7.35 -16.40 8.00
C ASN A 205 -6.61 -15.13 7.52
N ALA A 206 -5.99 -14.39 8.45
CA ALA A 206 -5.17 -13.22 8.09
C ALA A 206 -3.98 -13.63 7.20
N THR A 207 -3.25 -14.66 7.61
CA THR A 207 -2.14 -15.23 6.83
C THR A 207 -2.60 -15.67 5.44
N SER A 208 -3.77 -16.31 5.34
CA SER A 208 -4.35 -16.77 4.07
C SER A 208 -4.70 -15.61 3.15
N LEU A 209 -5.34 -14.54 3.67
CA LEU A 209 -5.71 -13.36 2.89
C LEU A 209 -4.47 -12.63 2.35
N ILE A 210 -3.48 -12.40 3.21
CA ILE A 210 -2.22 -11.76 2.79
C ILE A 210 -1.56 -12.56 1.68
N LYS A 211 -1.43 -13.90 1.84
CA LYS A 211 -0.83 -14.77 0.82
C LYS A 211 -1.63 -14.84 -0.47
N ALA A 212 -2.95 -14.70 -0.41
CA ALA A 212 -3.80 -14.71 -1.59
C ALA A 212 -3.71 -13.40 -2.40
N MET A 213 -3.44 -12.27 -1.73
CA MET A 213 -3.24 -10.98 -2.37
C MET A 213 -1.78 -10.76 -2.81
N VAL A 214 -0.80 -11.19 -1.98
CA VAL A 214 0.63 -11.18 -2.35
C VAL A 214 0.94 -12.50 -3.08
N ALA A 215 0.47 -12.59 -4.31
CA ALA A 215 0.49 -13.80 -5.15
C ALA A 215 0.82 -13.43 -6.61
N PRO A 216 1.17 -14.42 -7.47
CA PRO A 216 1.34 -14.17 -8.90
C PRO A 216 0.09 -13.48 -9.48
N ALA A 217 0.27 -12.56 -10.42
CA ALA A 217 -0.81 -11.73 -10.98
C ALA A 217 -2.01 -12.57 -11.45
N GLU A 218 -1.74 -13.71 -12.13
CA GLU A 218 -2.74 -14.62 -12.67
C GLU A 218 -3.49 -15.48 -11.63
N LYS A 219 -3.05 -15.46 -10.36
CA LYS A 219 -3.64 -16.21 -9.23
C LYS A 219 -4.05 -15.30 -8.08
N ARG A 220 -3.81 -14.00 -8.22
CA ARG A 220 -4.04 -13.03 -7.15
C ARG A 220 -5.52 -12.89 -6.85
N LEU A 221 -5.86 -12.90 -5.58
CA LEU A 221 -7.22 -12.68 -5.09
C LEU A 221 -7.69 -11.28 -5.50
N GLY A 222 -8.88 -11.19 -6.09
CA GLY A 222 -9.43 -9.95 -6.65
C GLY A 222 -9.22 -9.83 -8.17
N LEU A 223 -8.48 -10.74 -8.82
CA LEU A 223 -8.27 -10.74 -10.28
C LEU A 223 -9.61 -10.67 -11.05
N ASN A 224 -10.64 -11.37 -10.57
CA ASN A 224 -11.98 -11.38 -11.17
C ASN A 224 -12.96 -10.43 -10.44
N GLY A 225 -12.45 -9.49 -9.68
CA GLY A 225 -13.22 -8.46 -8.98
C GLY A 225 -13.20 -8.60 -7.45
N ALA A 226 -13.64 -7.53 -6.78
CA ALA A 226 -13.61 -7.39 -5.32
C ALA A 226 -14.42 -8.47 -4.57
N GLU A 227 -15.44 -9.04 -5.22
CA GLU A 227 -16.29 -10.09 -4.64
C GLU A 227 -15.52 -11.35 -4.23
N GLU A 228 -14.38 -11.64 -4.88
CA GLU A 228 -13.50 -12.73 -4.46
C GLU A 228 -12.90 -12.42 -3.09
N SER A 229 -12.41 -11.19 -2.90
CA SER A 229 -11.82 -10.74 -1.64
C SER A 229 -12.85 -10.69 -0.51
N LYS A 230 -14.08 -10.20 -0.81
CA LYS A 230 -15.18 -10.11 0.17
C LYS A 230 -15.62 -11.47 0.70
N LYS A 231 -15.51 -12.53 -0.09
CA LYS A 231 -15.89 -13.90 0.29
C LYS A 231 -14.80 -14.66 1.07
N HIS A 232 -13.60 -14.06 1.21
CA HIS A 232 -12.50 -14.72 1.91
C HIS A 232 -12.85 -14.97 3.40
N PRO A 233 -12.46 -16.11 4.02
CA PRO A 233 -12.75 -16.46 5.40
C PRO A 233 -12.35 -15.43 6.46
N PHE A 234 -11.40 -14.54 6.15
CA PHE A 234 -11.01 -13.41 6.99
C PHE A 234 -12.19 -12.46 7.27
N PHE A 235 -13.12 -12.35 6.33
CA PHE A 235 -14.34 -11.54 6.44
C PHE A 235 -15.58 -12.34 6.82
N LYS A 236 -15.42 -13.53 7.39
CA LYS A 236 -16.55 -14.31 7.86
C LYS A 236 -17.42 -13.48 8.82
N ASN A 237 -18.73 -13.43 8.55
CA ASN A 237 -19.72 -12.64 9.30
C ASN A 237 -19.52 -11.12 9.24
N PHE A 238 -18.73 -10.61 8.30
CA PHE A 238 -18.56 -9.17 8.08
C PHE A 238 -19.71 -8.62 7.24
N ASP A 239 -20.40 -7.58 7.73
CA ASP A 239 -21.49 -6.94 6.99
C ASP A 239 -20.98 -5.85 6.06
N TRP A 240 -20.74 -6.22 4.81
CA TRP A 240 -20.26 -5.33 3.77
C TRP A 240 -21.19 -4.16 3.44
N LYS A 241 -22.51 -4.32 3.70
CA LYS A 241 -23.49 -3.25 3.45
C LYS A 241 -23.50 -2.22 4.56
N ALA A 242 -23.13 -2.62 5.76
CA ALA A 242 -23.11 -1.77 6.93
C ALA A 242 -21.76 -1.08 7.18
N VAL A 243 -20.71 -1.32 6.38
CA VAL A 243 -19.35 -0.82 6.63
C VAL A 243 -19.34 0.67 6.97
N LYS A 244 -20.04 1.49 6.18
CA LYS A 244 -20.15 2.95 6.40
C LYS A 244 -20.83 3.34 7.71
N ASN A 245 -21.54 2.41 8.36
CA ASN A 245 -22.23 2.61 9.63
C ASN A 245 -21.49 1.97 10.80
N LEU A 246 -20.43 1.19 10.53
CA LEU A 246 -19.61 0.62 11.58
C LEU A 246 -18.79 1.74 12.25
N LYS A 247 -18.56 1.59 13.54
CA LYS A 247 -17.69 2.53 14.26
C LYS A 247 -16.23 2.26 13.88
N PRO A 248 -15.51 3.22 13.27
CA PRO A 248 -14.10 3.05 12.95
C PRO A 248 -13.23 2.85 14.19
N PRO A 249 -12.12 2.09 14.06
CA PRO A 249 -11.19 1.87 15.17
C PRO A 249 -10.49 3.15 15.66
N PHE A 250 -10.40 4.14 14.79
CA PHE A 250 -9.87 5.46 15.10
C PHE A 250 -10.80 6.53 14.56
N ILE A 251 -11.24 7.44 15.43
CA ILE A 251 -11.99 8.64 15.07
C ILE A 251 -11.12 9.83 15.47
N PRO A 252 -10.77 10.74 14.52
CA PRO A 252 -9.91 11.86 14.82
C PRO A 252 -10.59 12.84 15.77
N GLU A 253 -9.87 13.25 16.81
CA GLU A 253 -10.30 14.34 17.71
C GLU A 253 -9.95 15.68 17.06
N ILE A 254 -10.90 16.33 16.44
CA ILE A 254 -10.74 17.61 15.76
C ILE A 254 -11.46 18.71 16.53
N LYS A 255 -10.91 19.93 16.53
CA LYS A 255 -11.51 21.11 17.15
C LYS A 255 -12.59 21.76 16.26
N ASN A 256 -12.39 21.68 14.97
CA ASN A 256 -13.30 22.21 13.93
C ASN A 256 -12.97 21.53 12.59
N ASP A 257 -13.78 21.78 11.55
CA ASP A 257 -13.63 21.16 10.23
C ASP A 257 -12.32 21.56 9.49
N TRP A 258 -11.57 22.52 9.99
CA TRP A 258 -10.31 23.01 9.44
C TRP A 258 -9.10 22.69 10.32
N ASP A 259 -9.25 21.79 11.29
CA ASP A 259 -8.18 21.43 12.22
C ASP A 259 -7.09 20.62 11.46
N THR A 260 -5.88 21.15 11.44
CA THR A 260 -4.71 20.51 10.78
C THR A 260 -3.85 19.71 11.77
N LYS A 261 -4.38 19.35 12.94
CA LYS A 261 -3.66 18.64 14.01
C LYS A 261 -2.97 17.35 13.55
N TYR A 262 -3.53 16.67 12.54
CA TYR A 262 -3.04 15.40 12.01
C TYR A 262 -2.18 15.55 10.74
N PHE A 263 -1.80 16.77 10.40
CA PHE A 263 -0.92 17.09 9.29
C PHE A 263 0.40 17.66 9.80
N ASP A 264 1.45 17.47 9.01
CA ASP A 264 2.73 18.11 9.27
C ASP A 264 2.61 19.62 9.15
N LYS A 265 3.38 20.32 9.98
CA LYS A 265 3.47 21.78 9.91
C LYS A 265 4.47 22.16 8.83
N PHE A 266 3.99 22.82 7.80
CA PHE A 266 4.81 23.41 6.75
C PHE A 266 4.96 24.91 7.01
N GLU A 267 6.14 25.46 6.68
CA GLU A 267 6.28 26.92 6.61
C GLU A 267 5.38 27.44 5.47
N GLU A 268 4.48 28.35 5.78
CA GLU A 268 3.66 29.00 4.78
C GLU A 268 4.57 29.82 3.85
N THR A 269 4.75 29.34 2.64
CA THR A 269 5.31 30.16 1.56
C THR A 269 4.18 30.94 0.92
N ASP A 270 4.26 32.29 0.93
CA ASP A 270 3.26 33.14 0.28
C ASP A 270 3.11 32.72 -1.20
N PRO A 271 1.95 32.17 -1.63
CA PRO A 271 1.76 31.69 -2.99
C PRO A 271 1.79 32.82 -4.03
N PHE A 272 1.71 34.11 -3.61
CA PHE A 272 1.69 35.27 -4.48
C PHE A 272 3.06 35.88 -4.75
N TYR A 273 4.11 35.48 -4.00
CA TYR A 273 5.49 35.89 -4.24
C TYR A 273 6.32 34.72 -4.71
N PRO A 274 6.52 34.54 -6.05
CA PRO A 274 7.49 33.58 -6.55
C PRO A 274 8.86 33.96 -6.00
N ARG A 275 9.61 33.01 -5.44
CA ARG A 275 11.00 33.24 -5.03
C ARG A 275 11.73 33.85 -6.21
N GLU A 276 12.18 35.12 -6.08
CA GLU A 276 13.04 35.72 -7.05
C GLU A 276 14.23 34.77 -7.27
N ASN A 277 14.49 34.45 -8.55
CA ASN A 277 15.65 33.69 -8.93
C ASN A 277 16.87 34.40 -8.33
N ARG A 278 17.51 33.81 -7.34
CA ARG A 278 18.81 34.22 -6.89
C ARG A 278 19.76 33.99 -8.07
N VAL A 279 19.89 35.02 -8.89
CA VAL A 279 20.98 35.12 -9.87
C VAL A 279 22.25 35.10 -9.04
N SER A 280 22.98 33.99 -9.08
CA SER A 280 24.33 33.91 -8.56
C SER A 280 25.18 34.93 -9.31
N LYS A 281 25.51 36.04 -8.65
CA LYS A 281 26.59 36.89 -9.10
C LYS A 281 27.90 36.13 -8.91
N HIS A 282 28.48 35.71 -9.99
CA HIS A 282 29.92 35.46 -10.11
C HIS A 282 30.59 36.63 -10.79
#